data_f644e19767b08d712cd80d9b26becc48
#
_entry.id   f644e19767b08d712cd80d9b26becc48
#
_cell.length_a   1.000
_cell.length_b   1.000
_cell.length_c   1.000
_cell.angle_alpha   90.00
_cell.angle_beta   90.00
_cell.angle_gamma   90.00
#
_symmetry.space_group_name_H-M   'P 1'
#
loop_
_entity.id
_entity.type
_entity.pdbx_description
1 polymer ?
#
loop_
_entity_poly.entity_id
_entity_poly.type
_entity_poly.pdbx_seq_one_letter_code
_entity_poly.pdbx_strand_id
1 'polypeptide(L)'
;MNNIKTGVVLARLHPIHNGHLELIEQACDENDQVFIFIGSADKFNQRNPIPINLRKQLAEEALEELAKRYLTGVIPADVHIVPLDDLTDESDNSHDWGFYLFTKILKEADTPYFTIYYSDGFEIITTWFPSFVMRNNVSLKLIARGATCSGISATKVRKMILDGDDEELKKWVPQCVYDCRETLKKHIQLANMIK
;
A
#
# COMPACT_ATOMS: atom_id res chain seq x y z
N MET A 1 -20.87 -11.58 20.35
CA MET A 1 -19.59 -11.77 19.65
C MET A 1 -19.15 -10.38 19.21
N ASN A 2 -17.99 -9.89 19.68
CA ASN A 2 -17.46 -8.64 19.16
C ASN A 2 -17.12 -8.85 17.69
N ASN A 3 -17.77 -8.10 16.79
CA ASN A 3 -17.38 -8.13 15.38
C ASN A 3 -16.01 -7.46 15.25
N ILE A 4 -15.00 -8.23 14.88
CA ILE A 4 -13.66 -7.74 14.57
C ILE A 4 -13.79 -6.79 13.37
N LYS A 5 -13.35 -5.53 13.55
CA LYS A 5 -13.31 -4.56 12.46
C LYS A 5 -12.08 -4.81 11.60
N THR A 6 -12.28 -4.92 10.31
CA THR A 6 -11.22 -5.23 9.34
C THR A 6 -11.00 -4.07 8.39
N GLY A 7 -9.78 -3.55 8.39
CA GLY A 7 -9.28 -2.57 7.44
C GLY A 7 -8.47 -3.21 6.33
N VAL A 8 -8.53 -2.65 5.13
CA VAL A 8 -7.74 -3.08 3.98
C VAL A 8 -7.09 -1.88 3.32
N VAL A 9 -5.81 -1.99 3.04
CA VAL A 9 -5.04 -1.04 2.23
C VAL A 9 -4.48 -1.78 1.03
N LEU A 10 -4.77 -1.31 -0.18
CA LEU A 10 -4.18 -1.84 -1.41
C LEU A 10 -3.22 -0.82 -1.99
N ALA A 11 -1.95 -1.19 -2.09
CA ALA A 11 -0.91 -0.33 -2.67
C ALA A 11 0.21 -1.14 -3.31
N ARG A 12 0.88 -0.60 -4.32
CA ARG A 12 2.02 -1.29 -4.96
C ARG A 12 3.34 -1.12 -4.21
N LEU A 13 3.48 -0.08 -3.41
CA LEU A 13 4.65 0.24 -2.57
C LEU A 13 5.99 0.26 -3.34
N HIS A 14 6.10 1.08 -4.39
CA HIS A 14 7.31 1.21 -5.22
C HIS A 14 8.07 2.56 -5.08
N PRO A 15 8.73 2.84 -3.94
CA PRO A 15 8.66 2.20 -2.64
C PRO A 15 7.52 2.73 -1.76
N ILE A 16 7.40 2.20 -0.55
CA ILE A 16 6.58 2.79 0.51
C ILE A 16 7.07 4.22 0.81
N HIS A 17 6.16 5.13 1.14
CA HIS A 17 6.46 6.52 1.48
C HIS A 17 5.47 7.04 2.52
N ASN A 18 5.72 8.22 3.08
CA ASN A 18 4.93 8.77 4.18
C ASN A 18 3.42 8.86 3.87
N GLY A 19 3.04 9.12 2.62
CA GLY A 19 1.63 9.11 2.22
C GLY A 19 0.97 7.72 2.30
N HIS A 20 1.73 6.64 2.15
CA HIS A 20 1.22 5.29 2.43
C HIS A 20 1.11 5.04 3.94
N LEU A 21 2.08 5.54 4.72
CA LEU A 21 2.04 5.38 6.18
C LEU A 21 0.88 6.13 6.81
N GLU A 22 0.55 7.35 6.36
CA GLU A 22 -0.66 8.07 6.82
C GLU A 22 -1.95 7.27 6.56
N LEU A 23 -2.05 6.64 5.39
CA LEU A 23 -3.19 5.80 5.03
C LEU A 23 -3.28 4.56 5.92
N ILE A 24 -2.14 3.90 6.17
CA ILE A 24 -2.04 2.70 7.01
C ILE A 24 -2.33 3.06 8.47
N GLU A 25 -1.77 4.16 8.98
CA GLU A 25 -1.98 4.66 10.35
C GLU A 25 -3.47 4.88 10.60
N GLN A 26 -4.17 5.58 9.70
CA GLN A 26 -5.61 5.79 9.81
C GLN A 26 -6.41 4.47 9.79
N ALA A 27 -5.99 3.51 8.96
CA ALA A 27 -6.64 2.20 8.95
C ALA A 27 -6.42 1.46 10.28
N CYS A 28 -5.23 1.53 10.87
CA CYS A 28 -4.91 0.89 12.14
C CYS A 28 -5.64 1.53 13.34
N ASP A 29 -5.86 2.85 13.31
CA ASP A 29 -6.57 3.56 14.39
C ASP A 29 -8.07 3.21 14.44
N GLU A 30 -8.63 2.72 13.34
CA GLU A 30 -10.08 2.50 13.22
C GLU A 30 -10.48 1.02 13.22
N ASN A 31 -9.52 0.11 13.13
CA ASN A 31 -9.79 -1.32 12.98
C ASN A 31 -9.00 -2.16 13.99
N ASP A 32 -9.51 -3.35 14.28
CA ASP A 32 -8.86 -4.33 15.13
C ASP A 32 -7.77 -5.11 14.37
N GLN A 33 -7.96 -5.30 13.06
CA GLN A 33 -6.99 -5.91 12.14
C GLN A 33 -6.92 -5.15 10.83
N VAL A 34 -5.72 -5.10 10.21
CA VAL A 34 -5.48 -4.41 8.95
C VAL A 34 -4.66 -5.29 8.00
N PHE A 35 -5.17 -5.47 6.79
CA PHE A 35 -4.48 -6.19 5.72
C PHE A 35 -3.92 -5.20 4.69
N ILE A 36 -2.61 -5.21 4.52
CA ILE A 36 -1.89 -4.42 3.51
C ILE A 36 -1.59 -5.33 2.33
N PHE A 37 -2.39 -5.22 1.27
CA PHE A 37 -2.15 -5.95 0.03
C PHE A 37 -1.14 -5.21 -0.84
N ILE A 38 0.01 -5.84 -1.11
CA ILE A 38 1.03 -5.30 -2.01
C ILE A 38 0.74 -5.80 -3.42
N GLY A 39 0.09 -4.97 -4.23
CA GLY A 39 -0.30 -5.30 -5.60
C GLY A 39 0.88 -5.49 -6.57
N SER A 40 0.60 -6.11 -7.72
CA SER A 40 1.58 -6.43 -8.77
C SER A 40 2.80 -7.19 -8.21
N ALA A 41 2.54 -8.18 -7.35
CA ALA A 41 3.61 -8.91 -6.65
C ALA A 41 4.44 -9.78 -7.62
N ASP A 42 3.81 -10.26 -8.69
CA ASP A 42 4.40 -11.06 -9.77
C ASP A 42 5.15 -10.23 -10.83
N LYS A 43 5.11 -8.89 -10.77
CA LYS A 43 5.68 -8.02 -11.82
C LYS A 43 7.06 -7.49 -11.44
N PHE A 44 7.96 -7.45 -12.44
CA PHE A 44 9.20 -6.69 -12.38
C PHE A 44 9.45 -6.04 -13.74
N ASN A 45 9.18 -4.74 -13.84
CA ASN A 45 9.28 -3.95 -15.06
C ASN A 45 9.44 -2.45 -14.71
N GLN A 46 9.53 -1.59 -15.69
CA GLN A 46 9.69 -0.15 -15.50
C GLN A 46 8.62 0.46 -14.58
N ARG A 47 7.36 -0.03 -14.64
CA ARG A 47 6.26 0.45 -13.80
C ARG A 47 6.32 -0.14 -12.39
N ASN A 48 6.84 -1.36 -12.26
CA ASN A 48 6.99 -2.11 -11.02
C ASN A 48 8.47 -2.48 -10.78
N PRO A 49 9.35 -1.49 -10.49
CA PRO A 49 10.81 -1.70 -10.55
C PRO A 49 11.40 -2.30 -9.27
N ILE A 50 10.61 -2.52 -8.21
CA ILE A 50 11.13 -3.04 -6.94
C ILE A 50 10.56 -4.44 -6.70
N PRO A 51 11.43 -5.46 -6.53
CA PRO A 51 11.00 -6.84 -6.26
C PRO A 51 10.10 -6.95 -5.03
N ILE A 52 9.15 -7.89 -5.05
CA ILE A 52 8.16 -8.04 -3.98
C ILE A 52 8.79 -8.27 -2.60
N ASN A 53 9.84 -9.07 -2.51
CA ASN A 53 10.51 -9.34 -1.24
C ASN A 53 11.08 -8.06 -0.61
N LEU A 54 11.69 -7.18 -1.42
CA LEU A 54 12.20 -5.90 -0.92
C LEU A 54 11.06 -4.94 -0.54
N ARG A 55 9.96 -4.93 -1.30
CA ARG A 55 8.78 -4.12 -0.95
C ARG A 55 8.17 -4.55 0.38
N LYS A 56 8.06 -5.88 0.59
CA LYS A 56 7.55 -6.46 1.83
C LYS A 56 8.46 -6.11 3.01
N GLN A 57 9.78 -6.34 2.88
CA GLN A 57 10.77 -5.99 3.91
C GLN A 57 10.67 -4.51 4.31
N LEU A 58 10.68 -3.60 3.33
CA LEU A 58 10.57 -2.16 3.60
C LEU A 58 9.22 -1.77 4.23
N ALA A 59 8.14 -2.48 3.91
CA ALA A 59 6.86 -2.26 4.56
C ALA A 59 6.89 -2.72 6.04
N GLU A 60 7.49 -3.87 6.34
CA GLU A 60 7.67 -4.38 7.70
C GLU A 60 8.51 -3.41 8.54
N GLU A 61 9.67 -2.98 8.04
CA GLU A 61 10.54 -2.00 8.72
C GLU A 61 9.85 -0.64 8.91
N ALA A 62 9.08 -0.18 7.92
CA ALA A 62 8.34 1.08 8.02
C ALA A 62 7.19 1.00 9.05
N LEU A 63 6.58 -0.17 9.25
CA LEU A 63 5.60 -0.39 10.32
C LEU A 63 6.25 -0.38 11.70
N GLU A 64 7.48 -0.89 11.84
CA GLU A 64 8.25 -0.77 13.09
C GLU A 64 8.57 0.70 13.40
N GLU A 65 8.86 1.52 12.38
CA GLU A 65 9.03 2.96 12.55
C GLU A 65 7.70 3.65 12.92
N LEU A 66 6.59 3.24 12.29
CA LEU A 66 5.25 3.75 12.59
C LEU A 66 4.86 3.42 14.05
N ALA A 67 5.13 2.21 14.52
CA ALA A 67 4.84 1.81 15.90
C ALA A 67 5.45 2.76 16.95
N LYS A 68 6.63 3.32 16.67
CA LYS A 68 7.30 4.29 17.57
C LYS A 68 6.57 5.62 17.69
N ARG A 69 5.60 5.93 16.84
CA ARG A 69 4.76 7.13 16.93
C ARG A 69 3.65 6.98 17.96
N TYR A 70 3.26 5.75 18.29
CA TYR A 70 2.27 5.48 19.31
C TYR A 70 2.88 5.55 20.71
N LEU A 71 2.12 6.07 21.67
CA LEU A 71 2.58 6.18 23.08
C LEU A 71 2.97 4.83 23.70
N THR A 72 2.32 3.78 23.25
CA THR A 72 2.59 2.39 23.70
C THR A 72 3.79 1.77 22.99
N GLY A 73 4.30 2.39 21.92
CA GLY A 73 5.29 1.80 21.02
C GLY A 73 4.76 0.64 20.18
N VAL A 74 3.44 0.43 20.16
CA VAL A 74 2.77 -0.68 19.44
C VAL A 74 1.62 -0.12 18.61
N ILE A 75 1.48 -0.58 17.39
CA ILE A 75 0.32 -0.30 16.52
C ILE A 75 -0.92 -0.94 17.16
N PRO A 76 -2.07 -0.21 17.25
CA PRO A 76 -3.25 -0.71 17.95
C PRO A 76 -3.99 -1.85 17.22
N ALA A 77 -3.69 -2.10 15.96
CA ALA A 77 -4.28 -3.16 15.14
C ALA A 77 -3.31 -4.32 14.91
N ASP A 78 -3.85 -5.52 14.67
CA ASP A 78 -3.08 -6.64 14.12
C ASP A 78 -2.85 -6.42 12.62
N VAL A 79 -1.59 -6.27 12.18
CA VAL A 79 -1.25 -5.86 10.81
C VAL A 79 -0.64 -7.01 10.02
N HIS A 80 -1.26 -7.32 8.87
CA HIS A 80 -0.84 -8.38 7.97
C HIS A 80 -0.41 -7.80 6.63
N ILE A 81 0.78 -8.20 6.13
CA ILE A 81 1.28 -7.80 4.81
C ILE A 81 1.15 -8.98 3.84
N VAL A 82 0.33 -8.82 2.82
CA VAL A 82 -0.04 -9.87 1.88
C VAL A 82 0.39 -9.48 0.45
N PRO A 83 1.31 -10.22 -0.18
CA PRO A 83 1.57 -10.06 -1.60
C PRO A 83 0.34 -10.43 -2.45
N LEU A 84 0.04 -9.62 -3.47
CA LEU A 84 -1.08 -9.82 -4.37
C LEU A 84 -0.62 -9.75 -5.82
N ASP A 85 -0.69 -10.88 -6.52
CA ASP A 85 -0.41 -10.95 -7.95
C ASP A 85 -1.51 -10.24 -8.75
N ASP A 86 -1.19 -9.74 -9.93
CA ASP A 86 -2.20 -9.20 -10.82
C ASP A 86 -3.04 -10.34 -11.43
N LEU A 87 -4.36 -10.13 -11.51
CA LEU A 87 -5.27 -11.09 -12.16
C LEU A 87 -5.02 -11.13 -13.68
N THR A 88 -4.80 -9.95 -14.24
CA THR A 88 -4.63 -9.71 -15.67
C THR A 88 -3.45 -8.76 -15.90
N ASP A 89 -3.53 -7.89 -16.89
CA ASP A 89 -2.56 -6.81 -17.02
C ASP A 89 -2.84 -5.65 -16.04
N GLU A 90 -1.89 -4.74 -15.93
CA GLU A 90 -1.95 -3.62 -14.98
C GLU A 90 -3.03 -2.55 -15.31
N SER A 91 -3.70 -2.66 -16.44
CA SER A 91 -4.74 -1.72 -16.90
C SER A 91 -6.15 -2.21 -16.59
N ASP A 92 -6.31 -3.45 -16.09
CA ASP A 92 -7.61 -4.01 -15.77
C ASP A 92 -8.24 -3.31 -14.55
N ASN A 93 -9.40 -2.71 -14.78
CA ASN A 93 -10.23 -2.07 -13.76
C ASN A 93 -11.65 -2.64 -13.77
N SER A 94 -11.79 -3.88 -14.20
CA SER A 94 -13.07 -4.57 -14.29
C SER A 94 -13.61 -5.01 -12.94
N HIS A 95 -14.89 -5.38 -12.91
CA HIS A 95 -15.49 -6.05 -11.75
C HIS A 95 -14.82 -7.40 -11.46
N ASP A 96 -14.21 -8.05 -12.45
CA ASP A 96 -13.49 -9.32 -12.24
C ASP A 96 -12.29 -9.10 -11.34
N TRP A 97 -11.59 -7.97 -11.49
CA TRP A 97 -10.52 -7.57 -10.59
C TRP A 97 -11.03 -7.31 -9.18
N GLY A 98 -12.15 -6.62 -9.04
CA GLY A 98 -12.80 -6.38 -7.75
C GLY A 98 -13.23 -7.70 -7.08
N PHE A 99 -13.77 -8.65 -7.84
CA PHE A 99 -14.12 -9.98 -7.34
C PHE A 99 -12.89 -10.78 -6.90
N TYR A 100 -11.83 -10.72 -7.69
CA TYR A 100 -10.55 -11.35 -7.34
C TYR A 100 -10.01 -10.80 -6.02
N LEU A 101 -9.95 -9.48 -5.88
CA LEU A 101 -9.51 -8.83 -4.64
C LEU A 101 -10.41 -9.21 -3.46
N PHE A 102 -11.74 -9.18 -3.63
CA PHE A 102 -12.69 -9.59 -2.60
C PHE A 102 -12.42 -11.02 -2.12
N THR A 103 -12.22 -11.96 -3.05
CA THR A 103 -11.94 -13.36 -2.73
C THR A 103 -10.63 -13.53 -1.97
N LYS A 104 -9.59 -12.75 -2.33
CA LYS A 104 -8.32 -12.76 -1.61
C LYS A 104 -8.47 -12.21 -0.19
N ILE A 105 -9.18 -11.10 -0.02
CA ILE A 105 -9.44 -10.53 1.30
C ILE A 105 -10.25 -11.52 2.16
N LEU A 106 -11.30 -12.10 1.62
CA LEU A 106 -12.13 -13.09 2.33
C LEU A 106 -11.29 -14.28 2.84
N LYS A 107 -10.34 -14.73 2.01
CA LYS A 107 -9.47 -15.85 2.38
C LYS A 107 -8.51 -15.50 3.51
N GLU A 108 -7.93 -14.30 3.49
CA GLU A 108 -6.92 -13.89 4.46
C GLU A 108 -7.55 -13.38 5.77
N ALA A 109 -8.64 -12.64 5.69
CA ALA A 109 -9.27 -11.98 6.84
C ALA A 109 -10.37 -12.81 7.51
N ASP A 110 -10.77 -13.94 6.91
CA ASP A 110 -11.88 -14.80 7.35
C ASP A 110 -13.19 -14.04 7.65
N THR A 111 -13.39 -12.93 6.92
CA THR A 111 -14.61 -12.12 7.02
C THR A 111 -14.98 -11.53 5.67
N PRO A 112 -16.29 -11.50 5.32
CA PRO A 112 -16.76 -10.82 4.13
C PRO A 112 -16.98 -9.31 4.33
N TYR A 113 -16.76 -8.79 5.55
CA TYR A 113 -17.04 -7.41 5.92
C TYR A 113 -15.74 -6.66 6.19
N PHE A 114 -15.44 -5.65 5.37
CA PHE A 114 -14.22 -4.86 5.54
C PHE A 114 -14.36 -3.44 4.96
N THR A 115 -13.47 -2.57 5.41
CA THR A 115 -13.33 -1.21 4.88
C THR A 115 -12.02 -1.09 4.10
N ILE A 116 -12.10 -0.69 2.83
CA ILE A 116 -10.91 -0.36 2.03
C ILE A 116 -10.59 1.12 2.21
N TYR A 117 -9.39 1.40 2.66
CA TYR A 117 -8.85 2.75 2.78
C TYR A 117 -8.09 3.10 1.51
N TYR A 118 -8.39 4.24 0.91
CA TYR A 118 -7.73 4.71 -0.30
C TYR A 118 -7.49 6.23 -0.24
N SER A 119 -6.49 6.70 -0.97
CA SER A 119 -6.14 8.12 -1.03
C SER A 119 -6.52 8.75 -2.36
N ASP A 120 -6.51 10.08 -2.40
CA ASP A 120 -6.64 10.86 -3.63
C ASP A 120 -5.77 10.31 -4.75
N GLY A 121 -6.32 10.18 -5.95
CA GLY A 121 -5.66 9.61 -7.12
C GLY A 121 -5.83 8.10 -7.27
N PHE A 122 -6.59 7.45 -6.38
CA PHE A 122 -6.96 6.03 -6.50
C PHE A 122 -8.49 5.82 -6.48
N GLU A 123 -9.25 6.82 -6.92
CA GLU A 123 -10.72 6.80 -6.94
C GLU A 123 -11.29 5.71 -7.86
N ILE A 124 -10.50 5.18 -8.79
CA ILE A 124 -10.88 4.08 -9.66
C ILE A 124 -11.38 2.85 -8.89
N ILE A 125 -10.91 2.65 -7.66
CA ILE A 125 -11.34 1.54 -6.79
C ILE A 125 -12.85 1.55 -6.53
N THR A 126 -13.49 2.71 -6.62
CA THR A 126 -14.95 2.86 -6.43
C THR A 126 -15.77 2.16 -7.52
N THR A 127 -15.14 1.85 -8.65
CA THR A 127 -15.79 1.19 -9.80
C THR A 127 -15.57 -0.33 -9.83
N TRP A 128 -14.72 -0.87 -8.96
CA TRP A 128 -14.32 -2.29 -9.01
C TRP A 128 -15.40 -3.23 -8.48
N PHE A 129 -16.21 -2.78 -7.53
CA PHE A 129 -17.18 -3.65 -6.87
C PHE A 129 -18.59 -3.40 -7.37
N PRO A 130 -19.35 -4.47 -7.70
CA PRO A 130 -20.78 -4.34 -7.98
C PRO A 130 -21.55 -3.73 -6.80
N SER A 131 -22.61 -3.00 -7.09
CA SER A 131 -23.39 -2.27 -6.07
C SER A 131 -23.92 -3.15 -4.94
N PHE A 132 -24.22 -4.43 -5.20
CA PHE A 132 -24.70 -5.34 -4.16
C PHE A 132 -23.59 -5.75 -3.19
N VAL A 133 -22.35 -5.90 -3.66
CA VAL A 133 -21.16 -6.17 -2.82
C VAL A 133 -20.86 -4.95 -1.95
N MET A 134 -20.87 -3.76 -2.54
CA MET A 134 -20.67 -2.51 -1.82
C MET A 134 -21.68 -2.31 -0.69
N ARG A 135 -22.94 -2.59 -0.94
CA ARG A 135 -23.98 -2.39 0.06
C ARG A 135 -23.94 -3.36 1.24
N ASN A 136 -23.44 -4.56 1.01
CA ASN A 136 -23.54 -5.65 1.97
C ASN A 136 -22.22 -6.03 2.64
N ASN A 137 -21.08 -5.75 2.01
CA ASN A 137 -19.81 -6.32 2.40
C ASN A 137 -18.65 -5.33 2.47
N VAL A 138 -18.56 -4.38 1.52
CA VAL A 138 -17.40 -3.53 1.35
C VAL A 138 -17.74 -2.07 1.59
N SER A 139 -17.05 -1.45 2.52
CA SER A 139 -17.05 0.00 2.69
C SER A 139 -15.81 0.60 2.04
N LEU A 140 -15.94 1.76 1.44
CA LEU A 140 -14.80 2.52 0.89
C LEU A 140 -14.60 3.80 1.69
N LYS A 141 -13.38 4.05 2.15
CA LYS A 141 -13.04 5.25 2.91
C LYS A 141 -11.91 6.01 2.22
N LEU A 142 -12.25 7.19 1.70
CA LEU A 142 -11.27 8.14 1.18
C LEU A 142 -10.54 8.82 2.34
N ILE A 143 -9.23 8.76 2.34
CA ILE A 143 -8.37 9.51 3.24
C ILE A 143 -7.69 10.59 2.40
N ALA A 144 -8.08 11.84 2.62
CA ALA A 144 -7.39 12.97 2.01
C ALA A 144 -5.95 13.00 2.50
N ARG A 145 -5.01 13.13 1.59
CA ARG A 145 -3.59 13.25 1.96
C ARG A 145 -3.41 14.50 2.81
N GLY A 146 -2.85 14.34 4.00
CA GLY A 146 -2.57 15.43 4.90
C GLY A 146 -1.67 16.49 4.26
N ALA A 147 -1.63 17.69 4.84
CA ALA A 147 -0.81 18.80 4.32
C ALA A 147 0.69 18.42 4.23
N THR A 148 1.14 17.50 5.08
CA THR A 148 2.53 17.02 5.13
C THR A 148 2.88 16.05 4.01
N CYS A 149 1.90 15.30 3.47
CA CYS A 149 2.11 14.29 2.42
C CYS A 149 1.37 14.61 1.12
N SER A 150 0.81 15.82 1.00
CA SER A 150 0.12 16.28 -0.20
C SER A 150 1.03 16.22 -1.43
N GLY A 151 0.57 15.51 -2.45
CA GLY A 151 1.25 15.43 -3.74
C GLY A 151 2.46 14.51 -3.82
N ILE A 152 2.83 13.76 -2.76
CA ILE A 152 3.84 12.72 -2.87
C ILE A 152 3.30 11.49 -3.62
N SER A 153 4.15 10.86 -4.39
CA SER A 153 3.84 9.60 -5.07
C SER A 153 5.10 8.76 -5.22
N ALA A 154 4.94 7.45 -5.34
CA ALA A 154 6.06 6.54 -5.56
C ALA A 154 6.89 6.93 -6.81
N THR A 155 6.27 7.50 -7.84
CA THR A 155 6.98 8.02 -9.02
C THR A 155 7.89 9.20 -8.68
N LYS A 156 7.42 10.14 -7.86
CA LYS A 156 8.27 11.26 -7.39
C LYS A 156 9.41 10.76 -6.51
N VAL A 157 9.13 9.81 -5.62
CA VAL A 157 10.17 9.19 -4.77
C VAL A 157 11.23 8.50 -5.62
N ARG A 158 10.83 7.70 -6.62
CA ARG A 158 11.79 7.08 -7.54
C ARG A 158 12.65 8.10 -8.30
N LYS A 159 12.05 9.23 -8.69
CA LYS A 159 12.79 10.32 -9.34
C LYS A 159 13.85 10.91 -8.40
N MET A 160 13.50 11.22 -7.15
CA MET A 160 14.46 11.71 -6.14
C MET A 160 15.62 10.73 -5.93
N ILE A 161 15.34 9.42 -5.84
CA ILE A 161 16.35 8.35 -5.71
C ILE A 161 17.29 8.34 -6.94
N LEU A 162 16.76 8.45 -8.14
CA LEU A 162 17.58 8.45 -9.36
C LEU A 162 18.45 9.70 -9.48
N ASP A 163 17.88 10.85 -9.15
CA ASP A 163 18.54 12.17 -9.22
C ASP A 163 19.57 12.35 -8.08
N GLY A 164 19.49 11.55 -7.00
CA GLY A 164 20.36 11.68 -5.82
C GLY A 164 19.97 12.87 -4.94
N ASP A 165 18.70 13.26 -4.93
CA ASP A 165 18.17 14.36 -4.12
C ASP A 165 17.86 13.85 -2.69
N ASP A 166 18.93 13.56 -1.95
CA ASP A 166 18.86 12.93 -0.63
C ASP A 166 18.15 13.81 0.41
N GLU A 167 18.33 15.12 0.35
CA GLU A 167 17.71 16.06 1.30
C GLU A 167 16.18 16.14 1.13
N GLU A 168 15.72 16.10 -0.12
CA GLU A 168 14.29 16.07 -0.39
C GLU A 168 13.71 14.68 -0.10
N LEU A 169 14.42 13.60 -0.48
CA LEU A 169 13.99 12.22 -0.25
C LEU A 169 13.68 11.94 1.23
N LYS A 170 14.56 12.36 2.15
CA LYS A 170 14.39 12.18 3.61
C LYS A 170 13.06 12.72 4.15
N LYS A 171 12.51 13.75 3.55
CA LYS A 171 11.23 14.35 3.99
C LYS A 171 10.03 13.45 3.71
N TRP A 172 10.14 12.62 2.67
CA TRP A 172 9.00 11.92 2.09
C TRP A 172 8.93 10.42 2.36
N VAL A 173 10.01 9.85 2.88
CA VAL A 173 10.11 8.40 3.09
C VAL A 173 10.48 8.05 4.52
N PRO A 174 10.08 6.85 5.01
CA PRO A 174 10.61 6.30 6.26
C PRO A 174 12.13 6.11 6.18
N GLN A 175 12.79 6.07 7.33
CA GLN A 175 14.24 5.95 7.42
C GLN A 175 14.77 4.69 6.72
N CYS A 176 14.08 3.56 6.85
CA CYS A 176 14.45 2.30 6.18
C CYS A 176 14.52 2.44 4.64
N VAL A 177 13.61 3.20 4.04
CA VAL A 177 13.64 3.47 2.59
C VAL A 177 14.81 4.37 2.21
N TYR A 178 15.09 5.39 3.03
CA TYR A 178 16.23 6.26 2.81
C TYR A 178 17.55 5.48 2.90
N ASP A 179 17.71 4.64 3.91
CA ASP A 179 18.91 3.81 4.09
C ASP A 179 19.10 2.81 2.96
N CYS A 180 18.01 2.32 2.38
CA CYS A 180 18.01 1.37 1.26
C CYS A 180 18.11 2.03 -0.13
N ARG A 181 18.20 3.36 -0.24
CA ARG A 181 18.09 4.12 -1.50
C ARG A 181 19.05 3.67 -2.61
N GLU A 182 20.28 3.30 -2.27
CA GLU A 182 21.26 2.83 -3.26
C GLU A 182 20.86 1.48 -3.87
N THR A 183 20.30 0.58 -3.07
CA THR A 183 19.74 -0.69 -3.54
C THR A 183 18.50 -0.44 -4.41
N LEU A 184 17.62 0.45 -3.99
CA LEU A 184 16.45 0.85 -4.76
C LEU A 184 16.84 1.48 -6.10
N LYS A 185 17.86 2.34 -6.12
CA LYS A 185 18.41 2.94 -7.36
C LYS A 185 18.84 1.88 -8.36
N LYS A 186 19.58 0.87 -7.92
CA LYS A 186 20.02 -0.25 -8.77
C LYS A 186 18.82 -1.01 -9.37
N HIS A 187 17.80 -1.32 -8.57
CA HIS A 187 16.61 -2.01 -9.05
C HIS A 187 15.81 -1.17 -10.06
N ILE A 188 15.65 0.13 -9.80
CA ILE A 188 14.94 1.05 -10.71
C ILE A 188 15.70 1.15 -12.04
N GLN A 189 17.03 1.27 -12.01
CA GLN A 189 17.86 1.31 -13.22
C GLN A 189 17.77 0.00 -14.01
N LEU A 190 17.86 -1.16 -13.32
CA LEU A 190 17.73 -2.46 -13.95
C LEU A 190 16.35 -2.63 -14.63
N ALA A 191 15.28 -2.27 -13.94
CA ALA A 191 13.92 -2.36 -14.49
C ALA A 191 13.71 -1.45 -15.72
N ASN A 192 14.40 -0.31 -15.78
CA ASN A 192 14.37 0.59 -16.94
C ASN A 192 15.11 0.03 -18.17
N MET A 193 15.96 -0.98 -18.01
CA MET A 193 16.67 -1.66 -19.09
C MET A 193 15.85 -2.83 -19.69
N ILE A 194 14.84 -3.29 -18.99
CA ILE A 194 13.94 -4.35 -19.46
C ILE A 194 12.93 -3.72 -20.43
N LYS A 195 12.99 -4.16 -21.68
CA LYS A 195 12.09 -3.71 -22.76
C LYS A 195 10.81 -4.51 -22.79
#